data_f11f533fb992a26987a564b479597878
#
_entry.id   f11f533fb992a26987a564b479597878
#
_cell.length_a   1.000
_cell.length_b   1.000
_cell.length_c   1.000
_cell.angle_alpha   90.00
_cell.angle_beta   90.00
_cell.angle_gamma   90.00
#
_symmetry.space_group_name_H-M   'P 1'
#
loop_
_entity.id
_entity.type
_entity.pdbx_description
1 polymer ?
#
loop_
_entity_poly.entity_id
_entity_poly.type
_entity_poly.pdbx_seq_one_letter_code
_entity_poly.pdbx_strand_id
1 'polypeptide(L)'
;MSFRRRKQTDGVRRQWGADRNSDPMPQVPRIAGDWTMAFGRAAVVLTVAAWAALVITVVNGQVIEGVAGHASLTEVIGFLTAVSLLAASATAYLFGRLGFYYRTKEGRRTPRAMLDEFYAERRPPVTALIPSYQEEAGVILMTLLSTALQEYPDLRIVLLVDDPPNPRYAGPRRLLDSAEALPAEVERLLSEPRRRFDLALERFETQFDPSQPTTDGDVHALAAEYEYAAEWIHSLSSQYHVSDHNEAFFATHVLGKLSTDLAVIGRALRTAADDDPEKLDALRLAQLYRRLAWTFRCEVSSFQRKRFASLSAEPNKAMNLNSYIGLMGGAYHEVQTPAGLYLVPAGDQEPDLVVPESEYVMTIDADSVIMPEYCLRLVHLLEREEHQKVAVAQSPYSAFPGAATRLERIAGATTDLQH
;
A
#
# COMPACT_ATOMS: atom_id res chain seq x y z
N MET A 1 10.92 -51.90 -10.02
CA MET A 1 10.08 -50.69 -9.91
C MET A 1 9.49 -50.67 -8.51
N SER A 2 10.08 -49.87 -7.61
CA SER A 2 9.67 -49.80 -6.20
C SER A 2 8.91 -48.52 -5.99
N PHE A 3 7.59 -48.63 -5.81
CA PHE A 3 6.73 -47.53 -5.39
C PHE A 3 7.06 -47.17 -3.94
N ARG A 4 7.81 -46.10 -3.71
CA ARG A 4 7.94 -45.47 -2.39
C ARG A 4 6.57 -44.92 -1.97
N ARG A 5 5.89 -45.60 -1.06
CA ARG A 5 4.76 -45.06 -0.29
C ARG A 5 5.24 -43.74 0.36
N ARG A 6 4.63 -42.65 -0.07
CA ARG A 6 4.70 -41.37 0.65
C ARG A 6 4.16 -41.62 2.07
N LYS A 7 5.01 -41.47 3.08
CA LYS A 7 4.58 -41.43 4.47
C LYS A 7 3.51 -40.35 4.58
N GLN A 8 2.32 -40.78 4.95
CA GLN A 8 1.27 -39.90 5.45
C GLN A 8 1.86 -39.19 6.67
N THR A 9 2.12 -37.91 6.54
CA THR A 9 2.55 -37.07 7.66
C THR A 9 1.38 -36.99 8.61
N ASP A 10 1.57 -37.50 9.81
CA ASP A 10 0.68 -37.38 10.94
C ASP A 10 0.12 -35.95 11.01
N GLY A 11 -1.17 -35.85 11.30
CA GLY A 11 -2.01 -34.70 11.20
C GLY A 11 -1.36 -33.42 11.72
N VAL A 12 -0.89 -32.61 10.77
CA VAL A 12 -0.57 -31.22 11.07
C VAL A 12 -1.88 -30.56 11.43
N ARG A 13 -2.04 -30.27 12.71
CA ARG A 13 -3.20 -29.54 13.24
C ARG A 13 -3.38 -28.27 12.43
N ARG A 14 -4.52 -28.11 11.79
CA ARG A 14 -4.82 -26.91 11.01
C ARG A 14 -4.90 -25.71 11.96
N GLN A 15 -4.01 -24.76 11.80
CA GLN A 15 -3.92 -23.63 12.73
C GLN A 15 -4.85 -22.45 12.37
N TRP A 16 -5.57 -22.55 11.24
CA TRP A 16 -6.57 -21.53 10.80
C TRP A 16 -6.08 -20.10 10.87
N GLY A 17 -4.79 -19.88 10.55
CA GLY A 17 -4.14 -18.58 10.64
C GLY A 17 -3.68 -18.20 12.05
N ALA A 18 -3.71 -19.12 12.99
CA ALA A 18 -3.09 -18.94 14.31
C ALA A 18 -1.58 -19.19 14.32
N ASP A 19 -0.98 -19.50 13.18
CA ASP A 19 0.47 -19.68 13.06
C ASP A 19 1.20 -18.39 13.41
N ARG A 20 2.12 -18.49 14.37
CA ARG A 20 2.99 -17.39 14.83
C ARG A 20 4.33 -17.35 14.09
N ASN A 21 4.57 -18.24 13.15
CA ASN A 21 5.74 -18.15 12.29
C ASN A 21 5.60 -16.96 11.34
N SER A 22 6.68 -16.19 11.20
CA SER A 22 6.67 -15.05 10.29
C SER A 22 6.69 -15.50 8.83
N ASP A 23 5.73 -15.01 8.06
CA ASP A 23 5.65 -15.25 6.62
C ASP A 23 6.73 -14.48 5.86
N PRO A 24 7.18 -14.97 4.70
CA PRO A 24 8.03 -14.19 3.82
C PRO A 24 7.27 -12.97 3.30
N MET A 25 7.98 -11.89 3.03
CA MET A 25 7.39 -10.70 2.40
C MET A 25 6.76 -11.08 1.05
N PRO A 26 5.64 -10.46 0.66
CA PRO A 26 5.10 -10.65 -0.67
C PRO A 26 6.14 -10.25 -1.72
N GLN A 27 6.30 -11.08 -2.75
CA GLN A 27 7.34 -10.89 -3.76
C GLN A 27 6.94 -9.84 -4.80
N VAL A 28 6.89 -8.61 -4.40
CA VAL A 28 6.87 -7.46 -5.30
C VAL A 28 7.75 -6.39 -4.66
N PRO A 29 8.94 -6.17 -5.15
CA PRO A 29 9.71 -6.82 -6.22
C PRO A 29 10.26 -8.21 -5.84
N ARG A 30 10.80 -8.94 -6.82
CA ARG A 30 11.39 -10.28 -6.61
C ARG A 30 12.52 -10.22 -5.58
N ILE A 31 12.49 -11.11 -4.58
CA ILE A 31 13.58 -11.27 -3.64
C ILE A 31 14.87 -11.56 -4.42
N ALA A 32 15.93 -10.81 -4.12
CA ALA A 32 17.22 -10.98 -4.76
C ALA A 32 17.80 -12.37 -4.42
N GLY A 33 18.05 -13.18 -5.46
CA GLY A 33 18.74 -14.46 -5.31
C GLY A 33 20.18 -14.28 -4.89
N ASP A 34 20.80 -15.34 -4.38
CA ASP A 34 22.21 -15.32 -3.91
C ASP A 34 23.19 -14.89 -5.01
N TRP A 35 22.93 -15.25 -6.27
CA TRP A 35 23.71 -14.79 -7.41
C TRP A 35 23.59 -13.28 -7.65
N THR A 36 22.39 -12.71 -7.53
CA THR A 36 22.16 -11.27 -7.66
C THR A 36 22.93 -10.49 -6.58
N MET A 37 22.92 -11.02 -5.35
CA MET A 37 23.68 -10.44 -4.25
C MET A 37 25.18 -10.57 -4.46
N ALA A 38 25.66 -11.71 -4.97
CA ALA A 38 27.07 -11.90 -5.30
C ALA A 38 27.53 -10.94 -6.40
N PHE A 39 26.75 -10.77 -7.46
CA PHE A 39 27.01 -9.77 -8.50
C PHE A 39 26.99 -8.34 -7.96
N GLY A 40 26.06 -7.99 -7.07
CA GLY A 40 26.02 -6.69 -6.42
C GLY A 40 27.30 -6.39 -5.64
N ARG A 41 27.78 -7.34 -4.85
CA ARG A 41 29.06 -7.22 -4.11
C ARG A 41 30.24 -7.10 -5.07
N ALA A 42 30.29 -7.95 -6.10
CA ALA A 42 31.36 -7.92 -7.11
C ALA A 42 31.37 -6.58 -7.85
N ALA A 43 30.20 -6.00 -8.20
CA ALA A 43 30.11 -4.71 -8.86
C ALA A 43 30.71 -3.59 -8.00
N VAL A 44 30.44 -3.55 -6.69
CA VAL A 44 31.06 -2.58 -5.77
C VAL A 44 32.58 -2.72 -5.78
N VAL A 45 33.09 -3.95 -5.58
CA VAL A 45 34.52 -4.20 -5.54
C VAL A 45 35.20 -3.83 -6.87
N LEU A 46 34.62 -4.20 -8.01
CA LEU A 46 35.15 -3.90 -9.34
C LEU A 46 35.15 -2.42 -9.63
N THR A 47 34.10 -1.67 -9.22
CA THR A 47 34.04 -0.21 -9.41
C THR A 47 35.16 0.49 -8.65
N VAL A 48 35.36 0.14 -7.37
CA VAL A 48 36.43 0.70 -6.54
C VAL A 48 37.82 0.29 -7.08
N ALA A 49 37.99 -0.96 -7.47
CA ALA A 49 39.26 -1.46 -8.04
C ALA A 49 39.59 -0.77 -9.38
N ALA A 50 38.60 -0.60 -10.26
CA ALA A 50 38.78 0.10 -11.52
C ALA A 50 39.14 1.59 -11.34
N TRP A 51 38.46 2.27 -10.40
CA TRP A 51 38.83 3.63 -10.02
C TRP A 51 40.25 3.71 -9.47
N ALA A 52 40.63 2.84 -8.53
CA ALA A 52 41.97 2.82 -7.96
C ALA A 52 43.04 2.54 -9.03
N ALA A 53 42.80 1.60 -9.93
CA ALA A 53 43.68 1.29 -11.03
C ALA A 53 43.86 2.49 -11.97
N LEU A 54 42.79 3.19 -12.30
CA LEU A 54 42.82 4.39 -13.10
C LEU A 54 43.64 5.50 -12.43
N VAL A 55 43.43 5.80 -11.15
CA VAL A 55 44.17 6.79 -10.38
C VAL A 55 45.66 6.44 -10.36
N ILE A 56 46.00 5.16 -10.06
CA ILE A 56 47.38 4.70 -10.06
C ILE A 56 48.05 4.86 -11.44
N THR A 57 47.32 4.52 -12.51
CA THR A 57 47.84 4.63 -13.88
C THR A 57 48.13 6.06 -14.26
N VAL A 58 47.16 6.98 -13.96
CA VAL A 58 47.34 8.41 -14.28
C VAL A 58 48.48 9.04 -13.47
N VAL A 59 48.54 8.73 -12.16
CA VAL A 59 49.61 9.26 -11.29
C VAL A 59 50.97 8.70 -11.69
N ASN A 60 51.10 7.41 -11.98
CA ASN A 60 52.35 6.82 -12.47
C ASN A 60 52.79 7.40 -13.81
N GLY A 61 51.85 7.63 -14.75
CA GLY A 61 52.14 8.28 -16.02
C GLY A 61 52.77 9.67 -15.83
N GLN A 62 52.18 10.49 -14.93
CA GLN A 62 52.73 11.81 -14.59
C GLN A 62 54.11 11.74 -13.92
N VAL A 63 54.35 10.74 -13.09
CA VAL A 63 55.65 10.56 -12.42
C VAL A 63 56.73 10.09 -13.39
N ILE A 64 56.40 9.20 -14.33
CA ILE A 64 57.35 8.59 -15.27
C ILE A 64 57.65 9.55 -16.43
N GLU A 65 56.65 10.21 -16.99
CA GLU A 65 56.77 11.08 -18.15
C GLU A 65 57.26 12.48 -17.77
N GLY A 66 57.21 12.86 -16.51
CA GLY A 66 57.57 14.15 -15.97
C GLY A 66 56.68 15.29 -16.41
N VAL A 67 56.98 16.52 -16.02
CA VAL A 67 56.23 17.72 -16.34
C VAL A 67 56.24 18.07 -17.87
N ALA A 68 56.98 17.28 -18.65
CA ALA A 68 57.06 17.43 -20.11
C ALA A 68 55.93 16.66 -20.87
N GLY A 69 55.02 16.00 -20.16
CA GLY A 69 53.80 15.40 -20.73
C GLY A 69 52.84 16.49 -21.28
N HIS A 70 52.03 16.09 -22.26
CA HIS A 70 51.11 17.02 -22.95
C HIS A 70 49.96 17.59 -22.09
N ALA A 71 49.75 17.08 -20.86
CA ALA A 71 48.70 17.56 -19.95
C ALA A 71 49.31 18.36 -18.79
N SER A 72 48.74 19.53 -18.50
CA SER A 72 49.15 20.34 -17.34
C SER A 72 48.69 19.66 -16.03
N LEU A 73 49.45 19.90 -14.95
CA LEU A 73 49.09 19.38 -13.62
C LEU A 73 47.63 19.73 -13.23
N THR A 74 47.16 20.91 -13.62
CA THR A 74 45.79 21.38 -13.37
C THR A 74 44.75 20.50 -14.07
N GLU A 75 45.03 20.13 -15.34
CA GLU A 75 44.14 19.27 -16.13
C GLU A 75 44.06 17.87 -15.53
N VAL A 76 45.19 17.30 -15.07
CA VAL A 76 45.22 16.00 -14.42
C VAL A 76 44.48 16.03 -13.09
N ILE A 77 44.65 17.05 -12.27
CA ILE A 77 43.91 17.20 -11.01
C ILE A 77 42.41 17.35 -11.31
N GLY A 78 42.04 18.20 -12.31
CA GLY A 78 40.66 18.36 -12.72
C GLY A 78 40.03 17.04 -13.18
N PHE A 79 40.73 16.28 -14.02
CA PHE A 79 40.29 14.97 -14.49
C PHE A 79 40.10 13.96 -13.34
N LEU A 80 41.13 13.81 -12.46
CA LEU A 80 41.06 12.89 -11.33
C LEU A 80 39.96 13.28 -10.36
N THR A 81 39.72 14.56 -10.12
CA THR A 81 38.62 15.04 -9.28
C THR A 81 37.27 14.65 -9.87
N ALA A 82 37.06 14.93 -11.17
CA ALA A 82 35.79 14.60 -11.84
C ALA A 82 35.53 13.08 -11.84
N VAL A 83 36.53 12.28 -12.19
CA VAL A 83 36.38 10.82 -12.19
C VAL A 83 36.19 10.26 -10.78
N SER A 84 36.84 10.82 -9.76
CA SER A 84 36.64 10.39 -8.37
C SER A 84 35.24 10.71 -7.88
N LEU A 85 34.68 11.87 -8.21
CA LEU A 85 33.28 12.21 -7.90
C LEU A 85 32.28 11.27 -8.59
N LEU A 86 32.52 10.94 -9.88
CA LEU A 86 31.70 9.97 -10.60
C LEU A 86 31.80 8.57 -9.99
N ALA A 87 32.99 8.11 -9.65
CA ALA A 87 33.21 6.81 -9.01
C ALA A 87 32.56 6.75 -7.62
N ALA A 88 32.66 7.83 -6.84
CA ALA A 88 31.99 7.93 -5.54
C ALA A 88 30.46 7.86 -5.67
N SER A 89 29.89 8.60 -6.64
CA SER A 89 28.45 8.55 -6.94
C SER A 89 28.00 7.14 -7.36
N ALA A 90 28.74 6.50 -8.28
CA ALA A 90 28.45 5.14 -8.72
C ALA A 90 28.55 4.12 -7.57
N THR A 91 29.53 4.28 -6.70
CA THR A 91 29.73 3.42 -5.54
C THR A 91 28.60 3.59 -4.52
N ALA A 92 28.20 4.82 -4.24
CA ALA A 92 27.06 5.12 -3.36
C ALA A 92 25.76 4.49 -3.89
N TYR A 93 25.52 4.61 -5.21
CA TYR A 93 24.39 3.94 -5.86
C TYR A 93 24.42 2.42 -5.69
N LEU A 94 25.57 1.79 -5.91
CA LEU A 94 25.74 0.33 -5.77
C LEU A 94 25.53 -0.12 -4.32
N PHE A 95 25.99 0.66 -3.33
CA PHE A 95 25.73 0.40 -1.92
C PHE A 95 24.25 0.50 -1.56
N GLY A 96 23.54 1.52 -2.04
CA GLY A 96 22.10 1.66 -1.88
C GLY A 96 21.35 0.44 -2.42
N ARG A 97 21.72 0.01 -3.64
CA ARG A 97 21.15 -1.18 -4.28
C ARG A 97 21.42 -2.47 -3.49
N LEU A 98 22.63 -2.64 -3.02
CA LEU A 98 22.98 -3.81 -2.22
C LEU A 98 22.22 -3.81 -0.89
N GLY A 99 22.07 -2.64 -0.24
CA GLY A 99 21.26 -2.47 0.96
C GLY A 99 19.78 -2.85 0.72
N PHE A 100 19.18 -2.41 -0.39
CA PHE A 100 17.84 -2.83 -0.80
C PHE A 100 17.72 -4.36 -0.91
N TYR A 101 18.69 -5.03 -1.55
CA TYR A 101 18.67 -6.49 -1.67
C TYR A 101 18.73 -7.19 -0.30
N TYR A 102 19.52 -6.68 0.64
CA TYR A 102 19.57 -7.23 2.00
C TYR A 102 18.26 -7.03 2.74
N ARG A 103 17.70 -5.82 2.72
CA ARG A 103 16.43 -5.52 3.39
C ARG A 103 15.28 -6.37 2.86
N THR A 104 15.18 -6.54 1.54
CA THR A 104 14.12 -7.38 0.94
C THR A 104 14.29 -8.86 1.24
N LYS A 105 15.53 -9.34 1.37
CA LYS A 105 15.81 -10.74 1.73
C LYS A 105 15.52 -11.04 3.20
N GLU A 106 15.80 -10.12 4.10
CA GLU A 106 15.65 -10.28 5.56
C GLU A 106 14.27 -9.89 6.06
N GLY A 107 13.54 -9.10 5.28
CA GLY A 107 12.19 -8.64 5.62
C GLY A 107 11.23 -9.81 5.85
N ARG A 108 10.54 -9.80 6.99
CA ARG A 108 9.53 -10.79 7.35
C ARG A 108 8.23 -10.10 7.75
N ARG A 109 7.12 -10.70 7.38
CA ARG A 109 5.80 -10.20 7.74
C ARG A 109 5.47 -10.60 9.18
N THR A 110 4.82 -9.70 9.91
CA THR A 110 4.20 -10.05 11.19
C THR A 110 3.20 -11.19 10.99
N PRO A 111 3.27 -12.26 11.81
CA PRO A 111 2.33 -13.38 11.73
C PRO A 111 0.88 -12.91 11.87
N ARG A 112 -0.02 -13.52 11.11
CA ARG A 112 -1.42 -13.11 11.09
C ARG A 112 -2.09 -13.21 12.48
N ALA A 113 -1.75 -14.22 13.27
CA ALA A 113 -2.28 -14.40 14.62
C ALA A 113 -2.02 -13.19 15.53
N MET A 114 -0.85 -12.54 15.39
CA MET A 114 -0.53 -11.32 16.17
C MET A 114 -1.36 -10.11 15.74
N LEU A 115 -1.65 -10.00 14.44
CA LEU A 115 -2.55 -8.95 13.94
C LEU A 115 -3.98 -9.18 14.45
N ASP A 116 -4.48 -10.40 14.35
CA ASP A 116 -5.84 -10.76 14.81
C ASP A 116 -6.00 -10.52 16.32
N GLU A 117 -4.97 -10.82 17.12
CA GLU A 117 -4.92 -10.56 18.56
C GLU A 117 -4.94 -9.05 18.86
N PHE A 118 -4.09 -8.27 18.19
CA PHE A 118 -4.04 -6.83 18.38
C PHE A 118 -5.37 -6.15 18.01
N TYR A 119 -5.91 -6.45 16.82
CA TYR A 119 -7.14 -5.80 16.35
C TYR A 119 -8.44 -6.32 17.00
N ALA A 120 -8.36 -7.38 17.82
CA ALA A 120 -9.47 -7.76 18.68
C ALA A 120 -9.72 -6.70 19.77
N GLU A 121 -8.65 -6.10 20.29
CA GLU A 121 -8.70 -5.17 21.42
C GLU A 121 -8.63 -3.70 20.99
N ARG A 122 -7.76 -3.37 20.00
CA ARG A 122 -7.45 -1.99 19.60
C ARG A 122 -7.70 -1.77 18.10
N ARG A 123 -8.47 -0.73 17.80
CA ARG A 123 -8.90 -0.39 16.43
C ARG A 123 -8.73 1.10 16.17
N PRO A 124 -7.48 1.60 16.06
CA PRO A 124 -7.24 3.02 15.87
C PRO A 124 -7.89 3.51 14.57
N PRO A 125 -8.65 4.62 14.56
CA PRO A 125 -9.19 5.19 13.34
C PRO A 125 -8.08 5.72 12.43
N VAL A 126 -8.19 5.43 11.14
CA VAL A 126 -7.26 5.87 10.10
C VAL A 126 -7.98 6.69 9.04
N THR A 127 -7.41 7.84 8.68
CA THR A 127 -7.84 8.59 7.50
C THR A 127 -6.78 8.51 6.41
N ALA A 128 -7.15 7.93 5.26
CA ALA A 128 -6.33 7.91 4.06
C ALA A 128 -6.60 9.16 3.22
N LEU A 129 -5.58 9.98 3.00
CA LEU A 129 -5.63 11.19 2.19
C LEU A 129 -4.99 10.94 0.83
N ILE A 130 -5.74 11.14 -0.24
CA ILE A 130 -5.31 10.90 -1.62
C ILE A 130 -5.31 12.25 -2.36
N PRO A 131 -4.19 12.99 -2.38
CA PRO A 131 -4.10 14.25 -3.11
C PRO A 131 -4.03 14.01 -4.62
N SER A 132 -4.95 14.64 -5.36
CA SER A 132 -5.06 14.56 -6.81
C SER A 132 -5.05 15.95 -7.45
N TYR A 133 -4.40 16.08 -8.61
CA TYR A 133 -4.40 17.28 -9.43
C TYR A 133 -4.34 16.91 -10.91
N GLN A 134 -5.44 17.10 -11.62
CA GLN A 134 -5.58 16.84 -13.07
C GLN A 134 -5.20 15.39 -13.47
N GLU A 135 -5.40 14.43 -12.58
CA GLU A 135 -5.17 13.02 -12.86
C GLU A 135 -6.33 12.41 -13.65
N GLU A 136 -6.06 11.38 -14.41
CA GLU A 136 -7.09 10.60 -15.12
C GLU A 136 -7.94 9.80 -14.14
N ALA A 137 -9.26 9.77 -14.37
CA ALA A 137 -10.22 9.11 -13.49
C ALA A 137 -9.89 7.61 -13.25
N GLY A 138 -9.40 6.90 -14.27
CA GLY A 138 -9.00 5.48 -14.16
C GLY A 138 -7.86 5.28 -13.17
N VAL A 139 -6.87 6.18 -13.16
CA VAL A 139 -5.72 6.13 -12.25
C VAL A 139 -6.18 6.36 -10.81
N ILE A 140 -6.98 7.42 -10.57
CA ILE A 140 -7.54 7.71 -9.25
C ILE A 140 -8.42 6.54 -8.77
N LEU A 141 -9.22 5.95 -9.66
CA LEU A 141 -10.10 4.82 -9.32
C LEU A 141 -9.31 3.60 -8.81
N MET A 142 -8.18 3.25 -9.44
CA MET A 142 -7.30 2.16 -8.96
C MET A 142 -6.81 2.44 -7.54
N THR A 143 -6.37 3.66 -7.27
CA THR A 143 -5.91 4.07 -5.94
C THR A 143 -7.04 3.99 -4.91
N LEU A 144 -8.22 4.56 -5.23
CA LEU A 144 -9.39 4.52 -4.36
C LEU A 144 -9.85 3.10 -4.07
N LEU A 145 -9.96 2.23 -5.10
CA LEU A 145 -10.38 0.83 -4.91
C LEU A 145 -9.36 0.02 -4.13
N SER A 146 -8.05 0.18 -4.40
CA SER A 146 -7.03 -0.53 -3.61
C SER A 146 -7.01 -0.10 -2.15
N THR A 147 -7.36 1.17 -1.88
CA THR A 147 -7.49 1.70 -0.53
C THR A 147 -8.80 1.28 0.13
N ALA A 148 -9.90 1.25 -0.61
CA ALA A 148 -11.23 0.86 -0.12
C ALA A 148 -11.32 -0.63 0.23
N LEU A 149 -10.53 -1.48 -0.47
CA LEU A 149 -10.45 -2.93 -0.23
C LEU A 149 -9.36 -3.32 0.78
N GLN A 150 -8.93 -2.38 1.64
CA GLN A 150 -8.06 -2.71 2.76
C GLN A 150 -8.84 -3.49 3.84
N GLU A 151 -8.26 -4.56 4.35
CA GLU A 151 -8.77 -5.23 5.53
C GLU A 151 -8.46 -4.37 6.78
N TYR A 152 -9.30 -3.35 7.04
CA TYR A 152 -9.09 -2.45 8.18
C TYR A 152 -10.42 -2.09 8.88
N PRO A 153 -10.45 -2.07 10.24
CA PRO A 153 -11.71 -1.91 10.99
C PRO A 153 -12.38 -0.55 10.86
N ASP A 154 -11.60 0.55 10.85
CA ASP A 154 -12.10 1.94 10.78
C ASP A 154 -11.21 2.76 9.85
N LEU A 155 -11.56 2.74 8.56
CA LEU A 155 -10.84 3.43 7.49
C LEU A 155 -11.74 4.43 6.79
N ARG A 156 -11.34 5.71 6.81
CA ARG A 156 -11.89 6.77 5.99
C ARG A 156 -10.96 7.10 4.86
N ILE A 157 -11.51 7.39 3.69
CA ILE A 157 -10.75 7.73 2.49
C ILE A 157 -11.24 9.08 2.00
N VAL A 158 -10.32 10.01 1.83
CA VAL A 158 -10.64 11.36 1.35
C VAL A 158 -9.80 11.67 0.11
N LEU A 159 -10.47 11.81 -1.01
CA LEU A 159 -9.88 12.31 -2.23
C LEU A 159 -9.72 13.84 -2.11
N LEU A 160 -8.49 14.31 -2.01
CA LEU A 160 -8.17 15.73 -1.91
C LEU A 160 -7.97 16.33 -3.31
N VAL A 161 -9.03 16.89 -3.88
CA VAL A 161 -9.03 17.48 -5.22
C VAL A 161 -8.38 18.86 -5.18
N ASP A 162 -7.21 19.03 -5.84
CA ASP A 162 -6.48 20.30 -5.88
C ASP A 162 -6.69 21.10 -7.17
N ASP A 163 -7.68 20.69 -7.96
CA ASP A 163 -8.09 21.40 -9.17
C ASP A 163 -8.73 22.74 -8.84
N PRO A 164 -8.61 23.75 -9.73
CA PRO A 164 -9.41 24.96 -9.60
C PRO A 164 -10.90 24.63 -9.66
N PRO A 165 -11.75 25.18 -8.76
CA PRO A 165 -13.18 24.83 -8.71
C PRO A 165 -13.97 25.26 -9.95
N ASN A 166 -13.45 26.23 -10.71
CA ASN A 166 -14.06 26.74 -11.94
C ASN A 166 -13.05 26.78 -13.10
N PRO A 167 -12.70 25.62 -13.70
CA PRO A 167 -11.77 25.58 -14.80
C PRO A 167 -12.32 26.31 -16.04
N ARG A 168 -11.49 27.12 -16.71
CA ARG A 168 -11.90 27.88 -17.90
C ARG A 168 -12.06 27.01 -19.14
N TYR A 169 -11.36 25.86 -19.21
CA TYR A 169 -11.30 24.99 -20.38
C TYR A 169 -12.05 23.69 -20.14
N ALA A 170 -12.63 23.13 -21.21
CA ALA A 170 -13.43 21.92 -21.14
C ALA A 170 -12.65 20.66 -20.73
N GLY A 171 -11.37 20.56 -21.06
CA GLY A 171 -10.52 19.44 -20.67
C GLY A 171 -10.34 19.32 -19.15
N PRO A 172 -9.77 20.33 -18.48
CA PRO A 172 -9.66 20.36 -17.02
C PRO A 172 -11.00 20.22 -16.30
N ARG A 173 -12.09 20.78 -16.85
CA ARG A 173 -13.43 20.64 -16.27
C ARG A 173 -13.89 19.20 -16.25
N ARG A 174 -13.70 18.46 -17.35
CA ARG A 174 -14.06 17.02 -17.39
C ARG A 174 -13.27 16.20 -16.39
N LEU A 175 -11.96 16.49 -16.23
CA LEU A 175 -11.13 15.79 -15.24
C LEU A 175 -11.64 16.04 -13.82
N LEU A 176 -11.94 17.31 -13.49
CA LEU A 176 -12.53 17.69 -12.20
C LEU A 176 -13.87 16.99 -11.96
N ASP A 177 -14.83 17.11 -12.88
CA ASP A 177 -16.16 16.51 -12.77
C ASP A 177 -16.05 14.98 -12.59
N SER A 178 -15.11 14.34 -13.30
CA SER A 178 -14.84 12.91 -13.17
C SER A 178 -14.24 12.57 -11.79
N ALA A 179 -13.25 13.32 -11.32
CA ALA A 179 -12.61 13.08 -10.02
C ALA A 179 -13.62 13.25 -8.86
N GLU A 180 -14.48 14.28 -8.92
CA GLU A 180 -15.52 14.52 -7.91
C GLU A 180 -16.60 13.42 -7.86
N ALA A 181 -16.84 12.72 -8.96
CA ALA A 181 -17.81 11.62 -9.03
C ALA A 181 -17.27 10.29 -8.45
N LEU A 182 -15.95 10.08 -8.44
CA LEU A 182 -15.33 8.80 -8.07
C LEU A 182 -15.66 8.31 -6.65
N PRO A 183 -15.67 9.14 -5.59
CA PRO A 183 -16.02 8.67 -4.25
C PRO A 183 -17.40 7.99 -4.21
N ALA A 184 -18.41 8.64 -4.77
CA ALA A 184 -19.76 8.08 -4.84
C ALA A 184 -19.84 6.82 -5.72
N GLU A 185 -19.02 6.73 -6.77
CA GLU A 185 -18.93 5.54 -7.62
C GLU A 185 -18.37 4.36 -6.85
N VAL A 186 -17.28 4.56 -6.10
CA VAL A 186 -16.66 3.51 -5.27
C VAL A 186 -17.60 3.05 -4.16
N GLU A 187 -18.27 3.98 -3.45
CA GLU A 187 -19.25 3.62 -2.42
C GLU A 187 -20.42 2.83 -3.00
N ARG A 188 -20.95 3.26 -4.15
CA ARG A 188 -22.03 2.54 -4.85
C ARG A 188 -21.57 1.13 -5.26
N LEU A 189 -20.36 0.99 -5.79
CA LEU A 189 -19.80 -0.31 -6.20
C LEU A 189 -19.70 -1.27 -5.02
N LEU A 190 -19.21 -0.80 -3.87
CA LEU A 190 -18.99 -1.63 -2.68
C LEU A 190 -20.25 -1.77 -1.79
N SER A 191 -21.32 -1.03 -2.05
CA SER A 191 -22.51 -0.97 -1.19
C SER A 191 -23.21 -2.31 -0.98
N GLU A 192 -23.29 -3.13 -2.01
CA GLU A 192 -23.96 -4.44 -1.94
C GLU A 192 -23.13 -5.45 -1.14
N PRO A 193 -21.84 -5.72 -1.45
CA PRO A 193 -21.03 -6.64 -0.65
C PRO A 193 -20.86 -6.13 0.80
N ARG A 194 -20.66 -4.83 1.02
CA ARG A 194 -20.60 -4.24 2.36
C ARG A 194 -21.84 -4.58 3.17
N ARG A 195 -23.03 -4.25 2.65
CA ARG A 195 -24.28 -4.55 3.36
C ARG A 195 -24.45 -6.02 3.66
N ARG A 196 -24.07 -6.91 2.73
CA ARG A 196 -24.14 -8.36 2.92
C ARG A 196 -23.27 -8.83 4.07
N PHE A 197 -22.00 -8.41 4.09
CA PHE A 197 -21.05 -8.86 5.10
C PHE A 197 -21.28 -8.22 6.47
N ASP A 198 -21.75 -6.97 6.52
CA ASP A 198 -22.17 -6.34 7.77
C ASP A 198 -23.36 -7.09 8.38
N LEU A 199 -24.37 -7.44 7.58
CA LEU A 199 -25.50 -8.25 8.05
C LEU A 199 -25.11 -9.67 8.46
N ALA A 200 -24.17 -10.30 7.77
CA ALA A 200 -23.65 -11.62 8.13
C ALA A 200 -22.91 -11.58 9.47
N LEU A 201 -22.07 -10.56 9.68
CA LEU A 201 -21.38 -10.32 10.94
C LEU A 201 -22.37 -10.05 12.08
N GLU A 202 -23.34 -9.14 11.88
CA GLU A 202 -24.37 -8.80 12.87
C GLU A 202 -25.19 -10.02 13.31
N ARG A 203 -25.62 -10.85 12.34
CA ARG A 203 -26.33 -12.10 12.63
C ARG A 203 -25.49 -13.05 13.49
N PHE A 204 -24.22 -13.21 13.13
CA PHE A 204 -23.30 -14.05 13.88
C PHE A 204 -23.08 -13.49 15.29
N GLU A 205 -22.78 -12.18 15.43
CA GLU A 205 -22.55 -11.54 16.74
C GLU A 205 -23.80 -11.54 17.65
N THR A 206 -25.00 -11.48 17.08
CA THR A 206 -26.26 -11.57 17.85
C THR A 206 -26.46 -12.99 18.44
N GLN A 207 -25.98 -14.03 17.78
CA GLN A 207 -26.08 -15.42 18.21
C GLN A 207 -24.81 -15.90 18.93
N PHE A 208 -23.79 -15.05 18.99
CA PHE A 208 -22.46 -15.39 19.50
C PHE A 208 -22.48 -15.62 21.01
N ASP A 209 -22.13 -16.84 21.40
CA ASP A 209 -21.87 -17.23 22.80
C ASP A 209 -20.49 -17.93 22.85
N PRO A 210 -19.46 -17.28 23.41
CA PRO A 210 -18.11 -17.85 23.47
C PRO A 210 -18.03 -19.15 24.30
N SER A 211 -19.05 -19.47 25.11
CA SER A 211 -19.11 -20.69 25.90
C SER A 211 -19.69 -21.88 25.12
N GLN A 212 -20.33 -21.65 24.00
CA GLN A 212 -20.92 -22.68 23.17
C GLN A 212 -19.98 -23.14 22.06
N PRO A 213 -19.91 -24.44 21.76
CA PRO A 213 -19.15 -24.92 20.61
C PRO A 213 -19.82 -24.46 19.30
N THR A 214 -19.01 -24.10 18.32
CA THR A 214 -19.49 -23.80 16.97
C THR A 214 -20.10 -25.04 16.33
N THR A 215 -21.09 -24.85 15.47
CA THR A 215 -21.67 -25.92 14.66
C THR A 215 -21.04 -25.96 13.27
N ASP A 216 -21.12 -27.11 12.59
CA ASP A 216 -20.70 -27.23 11.19
C ASP A 216 -21.49 -26.27 10.29
N GLY A 217 -22.75 -25.99 10.64
CA GLY A 217 -23.60 -25.02 9.98
C GLY A 217 -23.06 -23.61 10.05
N ASP A 218 -22.48 -23.17 11.17
CA ASP A 218 -21.88 -21.84 11.34
C ASP A 218 -20.63 -21.70 10.47
N VAL A 219 -19.82 -22.75 10.39
CA VAL A 219 -18.61 -22.77 9.57
C VAL A 219 -18.97 -22.78 8.07
N HIS A 220 -19.98 -23.56 7.67
CA HIS A 220 -20.49 -23.57 6.30
C HIS A 220 -21.07 -22.21 5.89
N ALA A 221 -21.81 -21.54 6.80
CA ALA A 221 -22.35 -20.21 6.55
C ALA A 221 -21.24 -19.20 6.26
N LEU A 222 -20.18 -19.18 7.07
CA LEU A 222 -19.04 -18.32 6.85
C LEU A 222 -18.28 -18.70 5.56
N ALA A 223 -18.10 -20.00 5.28
CA ALA A 223 -17.47 -20.45 4.03
C ALA A 223 -18.20 -19.90 2.79
N ALA A 224 -19.54 -19.92 2.81
CA ALA A 224 -20.35 -19.39 1.71
C ALA A 224 -20.17 -17.88 1.54
N GLU A 225 -20.01 -17.09 2.62
CA GLU A 225 -19.73 -15.66 2.51
C GLU A 225 -18.35 -15.37 1.93
N TYR A 226 -17.32 -16.15 2.28
CA TYR A 226 -15.98 -16.03 1.68
C TYR A 226 -15.97 -16.43 0.21
N GLU A 227 -16.69 -17.49 -0.18
CA GLU A 227 -16.82 -17.90 -1.58
C GLU A 227 -17.55 -16.84 -2.42
N TYR A 228 -18.62 -16.26 -1.86
CA TYR A 228 -19.32 -15.15 -2.50
C TYR A 228 -18.40 -13.92 -2.69
N ALA A 229 -17.65 -13.54 -1.66
CA ALA A 229 -16.70 -12.44 -1.72
C ALA A 229 -15.62 -12.67 -2.79
N ALA A 230 -15.10 -13.89 -2.86
CA ALA A 230 -14.11 -14.29 -3.85
C ALA A 230 -14.65 -14.17 -5.28
N GLU A 231 -15.86 -14.66 -5.53
CA GLU A 231 -16.51 -14.58 -6.84
C GLU A 231 -16.85 -13.14 -7.23
N TRP A 232 -17.32 -12.34 -6.27
CA TRP A 232 -17.61 -10.92 -6.50
C TRP A 232 -16.35 -10.16 -6.93
N ILE A 233 -15.23 -10.32 -6.20
CA ILE A 233 -13.93 -9.71 -6.57
C ILE A 233 -13.41 -10.27 -7.89
N HIS A 234 -13.59 -11.56 -8.15
CA HIS A 234 -13.22 -12.18 -9.43
C HIS A 234 -13.98 -11.56 -10.59
N SER A 235 -15.28 -11.37 -10.43
CA SER A 235 -16.12 -10.71 -11.44
C SER A 235 -15.66 -9.27 -11.69
N LEU A 236 -15.37 -8.51 -10.63
CA LEU A 236 -14.82 -7.16 -10.73
C LEU A 236 -13.48 -7.16 -11.50
N SER A 237 -12.57 -8.06 -11.14
CA SER A 237 -11.26 -8.20 -11.80
C SER A 237 -11.39 -8.56 -13.26
N SER A 238 -12.29 -9.49 -13.63
CA SER A 238 -12.47 -9.96 -15.00
C SER A 238 -13.17 -8.94 -15.90
N GLN A 239 -13.98 -8.06 -15.34
CA GLN A 239 -14.66 -6.97 -16.04
C GLN A 239 -13.82 -5.70 -16.12
N TYR A 240 -12.73 -5.63 -15.34
CA TYR A 240 -11.86 -4.47 -15.32
C TYR A 240 -11.17 -4.27 -16.67
N HIS A 241 -11.33 -3.08 -17.25
CA HIS A 241 -10.71 -2.78 -18.54
C HIS A 241 -9.20 -2.64 -18.35
N VAL A 242 -8.43 -3.39 -19.12
CA VAL A 242 -6.97 -3.37 -19.08
C VAL A 242 -6.43 -2.79 -20.38
N SER A 243 -5.92 -1.58 -20.32
CA SER A 243 -5.29 -0.88 -21.45
C SER A 243 -3.76 -0.82 -21.32
N ASP A 244 -3.24 -0.84 -20.10
CA ASP A 244 -1.80 -0.74 -19.82
C ASP A 244 -1.32 -1.73 -18.75
N HIS A 245 -0.03 -1.65 -18.41
CA HIS A 245 0.60 -2.54 -17.43
C HIS A 245 0.22 -2.20 -15.97
N ASN A 246 -0.20 -0.96 -15.67
CA ASN A 246 -0.64 -0.54 -14.34
C ASN A 246 -1.99 -1.16 -14.04
N GLU A 247 -2.92 -1.04 -14.97
CA GLU A 247 -4.25 -1.66 -14.90
C GLU A 247 -4.15 -3.19 -14.87
N ALA A 248 -3.23 -3.79 -15.67
CA ALA A 248 -2.95 -5.22 -15.62
C ALA A 248 -2.44 -5.66 -14.25
N PHE A 249 -1.56 -4.88 -13.63
CA PHE A 249 -1.06 -5.13 -12.28
C PHE A 249 -2.18 -5.07 -11.26
N PHE A 250 -3.00 -4.02 -11.29
CA PHE A 250 -4.12 -3.84 -10.37
C PHE A 250 -5.12 -5.00 -10.49
N ALA A 251 -5.57 -5.32 -11.69
CA ALA A 251 -6.52 -6.41 -11.92
C ALA A 251 -5.97 -7.77 -11.44
N THR A 252 -4.68 -8.06 -11.70
CA THR A 252 -4.09 -9.36 -11.40
C THR A 252 -3.59 -9.48 -9.96
N HIS A 253 -2.83 -8.48 -9.49
CA HIS A 253 -2.10 -8.56 -8.22
C HIS A 253 -2.83 -7.93 -7.03
N VAL A 254 -3.82 -7.08 -7.26
CA VAL A 254 -4.68 -6.56 -6.19
C VAL A 254 -6.00 -7.34 -6.18
N LEU A 255 -6.83 -7.18 -7.19
CA LEU A 255 -8.15 -7.82 -7.23
C LEU A 255 -8.05 -9.35 -7.36
N GLY A 256 -7.29 -9.86 -8.33
CA GLY A 256 -7.14 -11.30 -8.56
C GLY A 256 -6.49 -12.03 -7.38
N LYS A 257 -5.50 -11.39 -6.74
CA LYS A 257 -4.90 -11.94 -5.52
C LYS A 257 -5.89 -11.96 -4.36
N LEU A 258 -6.61 -10.86 -4.12
CA LEU A 258 -7.62 -10.78 -3.06
C LEU A 258 -8.70 -11.85 -3.27
N SER A 259 -9.24 -12.00 -4.50
CA SER A 259 -10.17 -13.06 -4.85
C SER A 259 -9.62 -14.45 -4.52
N THR A 260 -8.36 -14.72 -4.91
CA THR A 260 -7.71 -16.00 -4.65
C THR A 260 -7.56 -16.26 -3.15
N ASP A 261 -7.14 -15.27 -2.37
CA ASP A 261 -6.95 -15.40 -0.92
C ASP A 261 -8.29 -15.66 -0.22
N LEU A 262 -9.36 -14.96 -0.60
CA LEU A 262 -10.72 -15.20 -0.10
C LEU A 262 -11.23 -16.61 -0.46
N ALA A 263 -11.02 -17.06 -1.70
CA ALA A 263 -11.40 -18.39 -2.14
C ALA A 263 -10.65 -19.51 -1.40
N VAL A 264 -9.38 -19.29 -1.06
CA VAL A 264 -8.59 -20.24 -0.26
C VAL A 264 -9.17 -20.37 1.14
N ILE A 265 -9.55 -19.25 1.77
CA ILE A 265 -10.17 -19.26 3.11
C ILE A 265 -11.52 -19.96 3.04
N GLY A 266 -12.39 -19.63 2.08
CA GLY A 266 -13.71 -20.27 1.91
C GLY A 266 -13.61 -21.79 1.76
N ARG A 267 -12.72 -22.26 0.88
CA ARG A 267 -12.49 -23.72 0.72
C ARG A 267 -11.93 -24.38 1.97
N ALA A 268 -11.01 -23.71 2.66
CA ALA A 268 -10.46 -24.24 3.91
C ALA A 268 -11.53 -24.38 4.99
N LEU A 269 -12.42 -23.38 5.11
CA LEU A 269 -13.57 -23.43 6.04
C LEU A 269 -14.51 -24.58 5.70
N ARG A 270 -14.87 -24.74 4.42
CA ARG A 270 -15.73 -25.85 3.98
C ARG A 270 -15.12 -27.21 4.32
N THR A 271 -13.85 -27.40 4.01
CA THR A 271 -13.15 -28.65 4.36
C THR A 271 -13.10 -28.89 5.87
N ALA A 272 -12.98 -27.81 6.67
CA ALA A 272 -13.00 -27.96 8.14
C ALA A 272 -14.37 -28.34 8.67
N ALA A 273 -15.43 -27.81 8.10
CA ALA A 273 -16.79 -28.21 8.49
C ALA A 273 -17.09 -29.68 8.16
N ASP A 274 -16.54 -30.19 7.02
CA ASP A 274 -16.82 -31.54 6.55
C ASP A 274 -15.95 -32.62 7.23
N ASP A 275 -14.64 -32.34 7.44
CA ASP A 275 -13.63 -33.37 7.73
C ASP A 275 -12.90 -33.17 9.07
N ASP A 276 -13.08 -32.08 9.80
CA ASP A 276 -12.29 -31.78 10.98
C ASP A 276 -13.08 -32.11 12.27
N PRO A 277 -12.63 -33.11 13.07
CA PRO A 277 -13.24 -33.42 14.36
C PRO A 277 -13.01 -32.33 15.42
N GLU A 278 -11.99 -31.48 15.25
CA GLU A 278 -11.76 -30.31 16.10
C GLU A 278 -12.45 -29.10 15.48
N LYS A 279 -13.60 -28.71 16.04
CA LYS A 279 -14.37 -27.56 15.57
C LYS A 279 -13.59 -26.26 15.73
N LEU A 280 -13.79 -25.33 14.77
CA LEU A 280 -13.26 -23.97 14.91
C LEU A 280 -13.82 -23.35 16.21
N ASP A 281 -12.94 -22.71 16.96
CA ASP A 281 -13.32 -21.89 18.10
C ASP A 281 -14.24 -20.74 17.66
N ALA A 282 -15.26 -20.45 18.45
CA ALA A 282 -16.22 -19.38 18.20
C ALA A 282 -15.55 -18.00 18.09
N LEU A 283 -14.48 -17.75 18.86
CA LEU A 283 -13.68 -16.52 18.76
C LEU A 283 -12.99 -16.43 17.40
N ARG A 284 -12.47 -17.53 16.90
CA ARG A 284 -11.84 -17.56 15.58
C ARG A 284 -12.85 -17.33 14.46
N LEU A 285 -14.05 -17.87 14.59
CA LEU A 285 -15.14 -17.63 13.65
C LEU A 285 -15.50 -16.13 13.62
N ALA A 286 -15.66 -15.51 14.80
CA ALA A 286 -15.91 -14.07 14.93
C ALA A 286 -14.82 -13.22 14.27
N GLN A 287 -13.56 -13.57 14.47
CA GLN A 287 -12.43 -12.88 13.81
C GLN A 287 -12.53 -12.96 12.28
N LEU A 288 -12.87 -14.12 11.73
CA LEU A 288 -12.98 -14.31 10.29
C LEU A 288 -14.18 -13.55 9.72
N TYR A 289 -15.33 -13.50 10.39
CA TYR A 289 -16.46 -12.64 9.99
C TYR A 289 -16.06 -11.16 9.98
N ARG A 290 -15.38 -10.68 11.03
CA ARG A 290 -14.89 -9.30 11.12
C ARG A 290 -13.91 -8.96 9.99
N ARG A 291 -12.95 -9.85 9.72
CA ARG A 291 -11.98 -9.66 8.61
C ARG A 291 -12.69 -9.50 7.28
N LEU A 292 -13.69 -10.34 7.01
CA LEU A 292 -14.45 -10.25 5.76
C LEU A 292 -15.21 -8.92 5.69
N ALA A 293 -15.93 -8.54 6.76
CA ALA A 293 -16.66 -7.28 6.81
C ALA A 293 -15.73 -6.06 6.66
N TRP A 294 -14.57 -6.05 7.33
CA TRP A 294 -13.61 -4.93 7.22
C TRP A 294 -13.04 -4.76 5.83
N THR A 295 -12.85 -5.85 5.07
CA THR A 295 -12.33 -5.78 3.69
C THR A 295 -13.25 -4.98 2.75
N PHE A 296 -14.54 -4.88 3.06
CA PHE A 296 -15.53 -4.17 2.23
C PHE A 296 -16.11 -2.93 2.92
N ARG A 297 -15.69 -2.65 4.15
CA ARG A 297 -16.17 -1.50 4.93
C ARG A 297 -15.21 -0.33 4.77
N CYS A 298 -15.60 0.64 3.96
CA CYS A 298 -14.91 1.91 3.83
C CYS A 298 -15.92 3.06 3.76
N GLU A 299 -15.45 4.25 4.10
CA GLU A 299 -16.14 5.51 3.89
C GLU A 299 -15.29 6.33 2.93
N VAL A 300 -15.85 6.72 1.78
CA VAL A 300 -15.10 7.44 0.74
C VAL A 300 -15.77 8.80 0.50
N SER A 301 -14.99 9.85 0.59
CA SER A 301 -15.44 11.22 0.37
C SER A 301 -14.43 12.00 -0.47
N SER A 302 -14.78 13.22 -0.85
CA SER A 302 -13.85 14.16 -1.47
C SER A 302 -13.85 15.48 -0.74
N PHE A 303 -12.74 16.20 -0.82
CA PHE A 303 -12.58 17.53 -0.30
C PHE A 303 -11.78 18.39 -1.29
N GLN A 304 -12.31 19.60 -1.56
CA GLN A 304 -11.68 20.56 -2.46
C GLN A 304 -11.41 21.88 -1.73
N ARG A 305 -10.20 22.04 -1.20
CA ARG A 305 -9.80 23.21 -0.42
C ARG A 305 -9.97 24.53 -1.16
N LYS A 306 -9.73 24.54 -2.48
CA LYS A 306 -9.78 25.76 -3.31
C LYS A 306 -11.20 26.33 -3.52
N ARG A 307 -12.24 25.61 -3.07
CA ARG A 307 -13.59 26.16 -2.97
C ARG A 307 -13.71 27.21 -1.88
N PHE A 308 -12.84 27.15 -0.87
CA PHE A 308 -12.92 27.95 0.33
C PHE A 308 -11.86 29.06 0.34
N ALA A 309 -12.31 30.31 0.35
CA ALA A 309 -11.44 31.48 0.43
C ALA A 309 -10.70 31.60 1.77
N SER A 310 -11.16 30.88 2.81
CA SER A 310 -10.48 30.75 4.10
C SER A 310 -9.26 29.82 4.08
N LEU A 311 -9.11 28.99 3.03
CA LEU A 311 -7.99 28.07 2.88
C LEU A 311 -7.01 28.54 1.80
N SER A 312 -5.77 28.07 1.87
CA SER A 312 -4.75 28.41 0.88
C SER A 312 -5.15 27.89 -0.51
N ALA A 313 -5.04 28.75 -1.53
CA ALA A 313 -5.23 28.37 -2.94
C ALA A 313 -3.88 28.07 -3.65
N GLU A 314 -2.74 28.11 -2.94
CA GLU A 314 -1.42 27.86 -3.50
C GLU A 314 -1.32 26.45 -4.09
N PRO A 315 -0.90 26.28 -5.36
CA PRO A 315 -0.85 24.98 -6.03
C PRO A 315 0.34 24.15 -5.52
N ASN A 316 0.11 23.38 -4.46
CA ASN A 316 1.15 22.65 -3.76
C ASN A 316 0.53 21.45 -3.02
N LYS A 317 1.05 20.24 -3.24
CA LYS A 317 0.59 19.01 -2.60
C LYS A 317 0.64 19.10 -1.07
N ALA A 318 1.71 19.66 -0.50
CA ALA A 318 1.83 19.82 0.95
C ALA A 318 0.74 20.75 1.51
N MET A 319 0.40 21.84 0.81
CA MET A 319 -0.68 22.74 1.20
C MET A 319 -2.06 22.08 1.09
N ASN A 320 -2.25 21.18 0.10
CA ASN A 320 -3.48 20.41 -0.01
C ASN A 320 -3.68 19.48 1.19
N LEU A 321 -2.66 18.71 1.55
CA LEU A 321 -2.65 17.85 2.73
C LEU A 321 -2.84 18.65 4.02
N ASN A 322 -2.02 19.70 4.24
CA ASN A 322 -2.07 20.51 5.45
C ASN A 322 -3.41 21.21 5.66
N SER A 323 -4.07 21.64 4.58
CA SER A 323 -5.41 22.26 4.68
C SER A 323 -6.43 21.31 5.26
N TYR A 324 -6.44 20.04 4.81
CA TYR A 324 -7.38 19.05 5.36
C TYR A 324 -6.99 18.59 6.76
N ILE A 325 -5.70 18.31 6.99
CA ILE A 325 -5.19 17.91 8.31
C ILE A 325 -5.48 18.98 9.36
N GLY A 326 -5.36 20.26 8.99
CA GLY A 326 -5.67 21.38 9.89
C GLY A 326 -7.16 21.53 10.23
N LEU A 327 -8.05 20.88 9.49
CA LEU A 327 -9.50 20.85 9.75
C LEU A 327 -9.93 19.61 10.55
N MET A 328 -9.09 18.61 10.70
CA MET A 328 -9.45 17.35 11.39
C MET A 328 -9.83 17.60 12.85
N GLY A 329 -10.84 16.88 13.32
CA GLY A 329 -11.44 17.06 14.63
C GLY A 329 -12.39 18.26 14.75
N GLY A 330 -12.59 19.01 13.66
CA GLY A 330 -13.45 20.20 13.63
C GLY A 330 -14.80 19.99 12.95
N ALA A 331 -15.72 20.87 13.28
CA ALA A 331 -17.03 21.03 12.66
C ALA A 331 -17.19 22.49 12.18
N TYR A 332 -17.69 22.67 10.95
CA TYR A 332 -17.64 23.96 10.28
C TYR A 332 -18.95 24.29 9.57
N HIS A 333 -19.23 25.60 9.47
CA HIS A 333 -20.26 26.15 8.58
C HIS A 333 -19.62 26.68 7.30
N GLU A 334 -20.34 26.50 6.18
CA GLU A 334 -20.02 27.13 4.90
C GLU A 334 -20.71 28.50 4.82
N VAL A 335 -19.93 29.58 4.94
CA VAL A 335 -20.44 30.94 4.96
C VAL A 335 -20.08 31.67 3.66
N GLN A 336 -21.10 32.04 2.88
CA GLN A 336 -20.89 32.84 1.67
C GLN A 336 -20.63 34.30 2.04
N THR A 337 -19.51 34.86 1.60
CA THR A 337 -19.12 36.25 1.77
C THR A 337 -18.84 36.92 0.44
N PRO A 338 -18.71 38.26 0.38
CA PRO A 338 -18.31 38.96 -0.84
C PRO A 338 -16.89 38.52 -1.36
N ALA A 339 -16.06 38.00 -0.48
CA ALA A 339 -14.73 37.52 -0.82
C ALA A 339 -14.71 36.03 -1.24
N GLY A 340 -15.80 35.30 -1.12
CA GLY A 340 -15.94 33.90 -1.45
C GLY A 340 -16.59 33.07 -0.36
N LEU A 341 -16.56 31.75 -0.51
CA LEU A 341 -17.04 30.77 0.47
C LEU A 341 -15.99 30.58 1.56
N TYR A 342 -16.40 30.64 2.83
CA TYR A 342 -15.54 30.49 4.00
C TYR A 342 -15.99 29.30 4.86
N LEU A 343 -15.03 28.55 5.39
CA LEU A 343 -15.27 27.63 6.50
C LEU A 343 -15.07 28.38 7.81
N VAL A 344 -16.08 28.33 8.66
CA VAL A 344 -16.09 28.96 10.00
C VAL A 344 -16.46 27.90 11.03
N PRO A 345 -15.83 27.83 12.21
CA PRO A 345 -16.20 26.87 13.25
C PRO A 345 -17.70 26.95 13.58
N ALA A 346 -18.36 25.79 13.64
CA ALA A 346 -19.83 25.73 13.77
C ALA A 346 -20.33 26.06 15.21
N GLY A 347 -19.45 25.96 16.22
CA GLY A 347 -19.86 26.13 17.62
C GLY A 347 -20.91 25.09 18.01
N ASP A 348 -22.04 25.55 18.59
CA ASP A 348 -23.14 24.71 19.06
C ASP A 348 -24.23 24.46 17.98
N GLN A 349 -24.04 24.94 16.75
CA GLN A 349 -25.01 24.80 15.67
C GLN A 349 -24.72 23.53 14.85
N GLU A 350 -25.73 23.01 14.15
CA GLU A 350 -25.55 21.85 13.26
C GLU A 350 -24.60 22.20 12.11
N PRO A 351 -23.46 21.51 11.95
CA PRO A 351 -22.42 21.87 10.99
C PRO A 351 -22.78 21.44 9.56
N ASP A 352 -22.32 22.22 8.57
CA ASP A 352 -22.39 21.84 7.16
C ASP A 352 -21.28 20.86 6.78
N LEU A 353 -20.13 20.91 7.48
CA LEU A 353 -18.98 20.04 7.27
C LEU A 353 -18.44 19.56 8.62
N VAL A 354 -18.35 18.25 8.79
CA VAL A 354 -17.61 17.61 9.90
C VAL A 354 -16.39 16.93 9.33
N VAL A 355 -15.22 17.24 9.87
CA VAL A 355 -13.96 16.58 9.53
C VAL A 355 -13.52 15.73 10.71
N PRO A 356 -13.75 14.41 10.68
CA PRO A 356 -13.47 13.54 11.82
C PRO A 356 -11.99 13.52 12.20
N GLU A 357 -11.71 13.38 13.48
CA GLU A 357 -10.37 13.11 13.98
C GLU A 357 -9.98 11.66 13.71
N SER A 358 -8.68 11.41 13.52
CA SER A 358 -8.10 10.08 13.39
C SER A 358 -6.79 9.99 14.15
N GLU A 359 -6.47 8.82 14.69
CA GLU A 359 -5.18 8.60 15.35
C GLU A 359 -4.04 8.52 14.32
N TYR A 360 -4.33 8.02 13.12
CA TYR A 360 -3.37 7.91 12.04
C TYR A 360 -3.87 8.57 10.78
N VAL A 361 -2.95 9.25 10.10
CA VAL A 361 -3.17 9.79 8.75
C VAL A 361 -2.24 9.04 7.79
N MET A 362 -2.81 8.43 6.78
CA MET A 362 -2.08 7.75 5.71
C MET A 362 -2.16 8.59 4.44
N THR A 363 -1.03 8.97 3.86
CA THR A 363 -1.00 9.71 2.58
C THR A 363 -0.62 8.77 1.45
N ILE A 364 -1.41 8.75 0.38
CA ILE A 364 -1.22 7.87 -0.78
C ILE A 364 -1.29 8.76 -2.04
N ASP A 365 -0.31 8.64 -2.92
CA ASP A 365 -0.35 9.35 -4.20
C ASP A 365 -1.50 8.83 -5.07
N ALA A 366 -2.14 9.70 -5.84
CA ALA A 366 -3.34 9.38 -6.63
C ALA A 366 -3.09 8.33 -7.74
N ASP A 367 -1.83 8.03 -8.03
CA ASP A 367 -1.34 7.04 -8.98
C ASP A 367 -0.72 5.80 -8.32
N SER A 368 -0.91 5.64 -7.02
CA SER A 368 -0.35 4.54 -6.24
C SER A 368 -1.40 3.47 -5.91
N VAL A 369 -0.95 2.23 -5.84
CA VAL A 369 -1.78 1.08 -5.50
C VAL A 369 -1.21 0.38 -4.26
N ILE A 370 -2.05 0.09 -3.29
CA ILE A 370 -1.66 -0.58 -2.04
C ILE A 370 -2.24 -1.99 -1.95
N MET A 371 -1.52 -2.88 -1.27
CA MET A 371 -1.93 -4.27 -1.10
C MET A 371 -2.96 -4.40 0.04
N PRO A 372 -3.85 -5.42 0.04
CA PRO A 372 -5.00 -5.50 0.95
C PRO A 372 -4.72 -5.42 2.46
N GLU A 373 -3.55 -5.83 2.93
CA GLU A 373 -3.17 -5.78 4.35
C GLU A 373 -2.22 -4.63 4.70
N TYR A 374 -2.03 -3.68 3.76
CA TYR A 374 -1.03 -2.62 3.93
C TYR A 374 -1.31 -1.76 5.17
N CYS A 375 -2.50 -1.20 5.26
CA CYS A 375 -2.92 -0.35 6.38
C CYS A 375 -2.84 -1.10 7.71
N LEU A 376 -3.39 -2.32 7.75
CA LEU A 376 -3.39 -3.18 8.93
C LEU A 376 -1.98 -3.41 9.49
N ARG A 377 -1.01 -3.72 8.62
CA ARG A 377 0.37 -4.01 9.00
C ARG A 377 1.14 -2.78 9.40
N LEU A 378 0.91 -1.65 8.73
CA LEU A 378 1.61 -0.41 9.00
C LEU A 378 1.20 0.18 10.36
N VAL A 379 -0.10 0.19 10.66
CA VAL A 379 -0.60 0.65 11.95
C VAL A 379 -0.12 -0.26 13.08
N HIS A 380 -0.22 -1.57 12.92
CA HIS A 380 0.35 -2.51 13.90
C HIS A 380 1.85 -2.28 14.13
N LEU A 381 2.61 -1.97 13.07
CA LEU A 381 4.04 -1.66 13.22
C LEU A 381 4.26 -0.42 14.11
N LEU A 382 3.48 0.65 13.91
CA LEU A 382 3.58 1.88 14.67
C LEU A 382 3.13 1.71 16.14
N GLU A 383 2.19 0.82 16.39
CA GLU A 383 1.65 0.53 17.73
C GLU A 383 2.57 -0.36 18.61
N ARG A 384 3.64 -0.91 18.04
CA ARG A 384 4.59 -1.74 18.80
C ARG A 384 5.34 -0.87 19.82
N GLU A 385 5.57 -1.39 21.02
CA GLU A 385 6.25 -0.69 22.11
C GLU A 385 7.61 -0.11 21.67
N GLU A 386 8.35 -0.83 20.84
CA GLU A 386 9.66 -0.41 20.33
C GLU A 386 9.56 0.80 19.38
N HIS A 387 8.38 1.09 18.82
CA HIS A 387 8.14 2.16 17.84
C HIS A 387 7.36 3.36 18.41
N GLN A 388 7.09 3.44 19.69
CA GLN A 388 6.34 4.55 20.33
C GLN A 388 6.91 5.96 20.07
N LYS A 389 8.18 6.06 19.66
CA LYS A 389 8.82 7.34 19.29
C LYS A 389 8.81 7.60 17.78
N VAL A 390 8.24 6.71 16.99
CA VAL A 390 8.15 6.84 15.53
C VAL A 390 6.89 7.63 15.20
N ALA A 391 7.04 8.87 14.79
CA ALA A 391 5.93 9.72 14.40
C ALA A 391 5.51 9.53 12.93
N VAL A 392 6.44 9.11 12.06
CA VAL A 392 6.20 8.93 10.63
C VAL A 392 6.89 7.65 10.18
N ALA A 393 6.15 6.81 9.45
CA ALA A 393 6.70 5.65 8.76
C ALA A 393 6.43 5.80 7.26
N GLN A 394 7.50 5.68 6.47
CA GLN A 394 7.41 5.66 5.01
C GLN A 394 7.72 4.24 4.53
N SER A 395 6.76 3.62 3.86
CA SER A 395 7.01 2.34 3.20
C SER A 395 7.78 2.55 1.89
N PRO A 396 8.62 1.60 1.51
CA PRO A 396 9.17 1.59 0.16
C PRO A 396 8.04 1.41 -0.86
N TYR A 397 8.11 2.10 -1.98
CA TYR A 397 7.26 1.86 -3.14
C TYR A 397 8.12 1.47 -4.33
N SER A 398 7.53 0.69 -5.21
CA SER A 398 8.15 0.16 -6.42
C SER A 398 7.33 0.54 -7.64
N ALA A 399 7.98 0.71 -8.77
CA ALA A 399 7.27 0.91 -10.01
C ALA A 399 6.50 -0.34 -10.42
N PHE A 400 5.37 -0.15 -11.11
CA PHE A 400 4.59 -1.25 -11.65
C PHE A 400 5.43 -2.11 -12.60
N PRO A 401 5.45 -3.44 -12.43
CA PRO A 401 6.17 -4.33 -13.33
C PRO A 401 5.51 -4.41 -14.69
N GLY A 402 6.29 -4.72 -15.73
CA GLY A 402 5.74 -4.92 -17.06
C GLY A 402 5.82 -3.71 -18.01
N ALA A 403 6.47 -2.62 -17.58
CA ALA A 403 6.68 -1.44 -18.41
C ALA A 403 7.25 -1.78 -19.80
N ALA A 404 6.64 -1.24 -20.84
CA ALA A 404 6.94 -1.57 -22.24
C ALA A 404 8.33 -1.07 -22.66
N THR A 405 8.73 0.13 -22.23
CA THR A 405 9.95 0.77 -22.68
C THR A 405 11.15 0.46 -21.78
N ARG A 406 12.36 0.59 -22.34
CA ARG A 406 13.59 0.47 -21.56
C ARG A 406 13.76 1.60 -20.55
N LEU A 407 13.31 2.80 -20.92
CA LEU A 407 13.42 4.00 -20.07
C LEU A 407 12.58 3.84 -18.81
N GLU A 408 11.33 3.42 -18.94
CA GLU A 408 10.43 3.14 -17.81
C GLU A 408 10.99 2.06 -16.89
N ARG A 409 11.56 0.97 -17.44
CA ARG A 409 12.21 -0.08 -16.64
C ARG A 409 13.44 0.41 -15.88
N ILE A 410 14.24 1.32 -16.48
CA ILE A 410 15.38 1.94 -15.80
C ILE A 410 14.89 2.89 -14.71
N ALA A 411 13.88 3.70 -14.99
CA ALA A 411 13.27 4.59 -14.00
C ALA A 411 12.73 3.81 -12.81
N GLY A 412 11.98 2.72 -13.07
CA GLY A 412 11.48 1.83 -12.02
C GLY A 412 12.60 1.20 -11.17
N ALA A 413 13.66 0.70 -11.82
CA ALA A 413 14.82 0.17 -11.10
C ALA A 413 15.54 1.25 -10.27
N THR A 414 15.45 2.52 -10.66
CA THR A 414 16.04 3.64 -9.89
C THR A 414 15.16 3.98 -8.68
N THR A 415 13.84 3.89 -8.84
CA THR A 415 12.88 4.08 -7.72
C THR A 415 13.10 3.04 -6.62
N ASP A 416 13.27 1.77 -6.99
CA ASP A 416 13.54 0.68 -6.04
C ASP A 416 14.82 0.88 -5.19
N LEU A 417 15.71 1.76 -5.62
CA LEU A 417 16.99 2.02 -4.93
C LEU A 417 16.90 3.10 -3.86
N GLN A 418 15.85 3.92 -3.90
CA GLN A 418 15.71 5.06 -2.97
C GLN A 418 15.24 4.61 -1.58
N HIS A 419 14.88 3.34 -1.42
CA HIS A 419 14.35 2.73 -0.23
C HIS A 419 15.19 1.53 0.20
#